data_04d66e34cc7d2a56e9a7d96a5660fadf
#
_entry.id   04d66e34cc7d2a56e9a7d96a5660fadf
#
_cell.length_a   1.000
_cell.length_b   1.000
_cell.length_c   1.000
_cell.angle_alpha   90.00
_cell.angle_beta   90.00
_cell.angle_gamma   90.00
#
_symmetry.space_group_name_H-M   'P 1'
#
loop_
_entity.id
_entity.type
_entity.pdbx_description
1 polymer ?
#
loop_
_entity_poly.entity_id
_entity_poly.type
_entity_poly.pdbx_seq_one_letter_code
_entity_poly.pdbx_strand_id
1 'polypeptide(L)'
;MYTEPASNMAAKTIGFRLTNSLMQKVSNNKQYNFHSVPELMIGISKKSMLHGEVFLSNRNTKLVSEGGALYYKYRFFSLDEVNMHFRLAAYTRLSYNNSDVHQPAIDLFGHNSGVETGVIATQLIKKVALSASLAHMYAADNGKGNKFIYANNNRNAVGYTLSVGKLMLPKTYISYNQINMNLMLEMLGQTNWETGSSFLDLAPSVQLILFSKMRVDMGYRFPLIDHLKRTADRGFLLRLEYNIFNAF
;
A
#
# COMPACT_ATOMS: atom_id res chain seq x y z
N MET A 1 6.30 -1.07 -2.80
CA MET A 1 5.89 0.27 -2.38
C MET A 1 4.38 0.35 -2.22
N TYR A 2 3.61 0.25 -3.27
CA TYR A 2 2.15 0.03 -3.17
C TYR A 2 1.83 -1.43 -2.85
N THR A 3 2.58 -2.36 -3.44
CA THR A 3 2.44 -3.81 -3.18
C THR A 3 3.18 -4.19 -1.91
N GLU A 4 2.45 -4.64 -0.90
CA GLU A 4 3.07 -5.21 0.31
C GLU A 4 3.66 -6.59 -0.01
N PRO A 5 4.87 -6.92 0.48
CA PRO A 5 5.41 -8.27 0.35
C PRO A 5 4.73 -9.24 1.33
N ALA A 6 4.74 -10.54 1.01
CA ALA A 6 4.28 -11.59 1.93
C ALA A 6 5.15 -11.75 3.19
N SER A 7 6.35 -11.15 3.19
CA SER A 7 7.23 -11.12 4.35
C SER A 7 6.65 -10.21 5.45
N ASN A 8 6.82 -10.62 6.70
CA ASN A 8 6.45 -9.83 7.86
C ASN A 8 7.67 -9.12 8.45
N MET A 9 7.42 -8.12 9.29
CA MET A 9 8.43 -7.60 10.21
C MET A 9 8.93 -8.71 11.14
N ALA A 10 10.14 -8.55 11.66
CA ALA A 10 10.65 -9.45 12.69
C ALA A 10 9.74 -9.41 13.94
N ALA A 11 9.64 -10.52 14.65
CA ALA A 11 8.93 -10.54 15.93
C ALA A 11 9.55 -9.53 16.91
N LYS A 12 8.74 -8.97 17.80
CA LYS A 12 9.14 -7.96 18.79
C LYS A 12 9.73 -6.67 18.17
N THR A 13 9.29 -6.33 16.98
CA THR A 13 9.70 -5.09 16.29
C THR A 13 8.55 -4.09 16.32
N ILE A 14 8.86 -2.84 16.64
CA ILE A 14 7.97 -1.70 16.44
C ILE A 14 8.49 -0.90 15.26
N GLY A 15 7.63 -0.60 14.30
CA GLY A 15 7.93 0.22 13.13
C GLY A 15 7.05 1.45 13.08
N PHE A 16 7.64 2.56 12.66
CA PHE A 16 6.92 3.78 12.32
C PHE A 16 7.03 3.98 10.82
N ARG A 17 5.90 4.18 10.16
CA ARG A 17 5.84 4.44 8.72
C ARG A 17 5.05 5.72 8.48
N LEU A 18 5.54 6.54 7.58
CA LEU A 18 4.85 7.73 7.10
C LEU A 18 4.77 7.65 5.58
N THR A 19 3.57 7.48 5.06
CA THR A 19 3.29 7.45 3.62
C THR A 19 2.67 8.77 3.22
N ASN A 20 3.34 9.53 2.34
CA ASN A 20 2.83 10.78 1.79
C ASN A 20 2.58 10.60 0.30
N SER A 21 1.43 11.02 -0.18
CA SER A 21 1.10 11.05 -1.60
C SER A 21 0.66 12.44 -2.03
N LEU A 22 1.18 12.88 -3.17
CA LEU A 22 0.81 14.12 -3.83
C LEU A 22 0.22 13.76 -5.19
N MET A 23 -1.12 13.69 -5.24
CA MET A 23 -1.85 13.21 -6.39
C MET A 23 -2.50 14.36 -7.15
N GLN A 24 -2.30 14.39 -8.47
CA GLN A 24 -2.86 15.39 -9.35
C GLN A 24 -4.35 15.13 -9.59
N LYS A 25 -5.19 16.15 -9.43
CA LYS A 25 -6.63 16.06 -9.70
C LYS A 25 -6.91 15.91 -11.20
N VAL A 26 -7.74 14.94 -11.56
CA VAL A 26 -8.17 14.74 -12.96
C VAL A 26 -9.00 15.92 -13.46
N SER A 27 -9.85 16.51 -12.61
CA SER A 27 -10.71 17.66 -12.98
C SER A 27 -9.94 18.96 -13.18
N ASN A 28 -8.75 19.09 -12.58
CA ASN A 28 -7.91 20.29 -12.69
C ASN A 28 -6.43 19.92 -12.52
N ASN A 29 -5.72 19.85 -13.61
CA ASN A 29 -4.29 19.46 -13.65
C ASN A 29 -3.35 20.41 -12.87
N LYS A 30 -3.83 21.56 -12.42
CA LYS A 30 -3.05 22.51 -11.60
C LYS A 30 -3.28 22.31 -10.10
N GLN A 31 -4.20 21.43 -9.70
CA GLN A 31 -4.49 21.16 -8.30
C GLN A 31 -4.01 19.78 -7.89
N TYR A 32 -3.46 19.71 -6.68
CA TYR A 32 -2.95 18.49 -6.08
C TYR A 32 -3.67 18.19 -4.77
N ASN A 33 -3.97 16.92 -4.56
CA ASN A 33 -4.40 16.39 -3.28
C ASN A 33 -3.17 15.86 -2.55
N PHE A 34 -2.96 16.35 -1.35
CA PHE A 34 -1.98 15.80 -0.44
C PHE A 34 -2.68 14.85 0.52
N HIS A 35 -2.15 13.65 0.63
CA HIS A 35 -2.62 12.62 1.55
C HIS A 35 -1.45 12.07 2.33
N SER A 36 -1.59 11.97 3.66
CA SER A 36 -0.56 11.49 4.55
C SER A 36 -1.12 10.42 5.47
N VAL A 37 -0.43 9.30 5.56
CA VAL A 37 -0.81 8.16 6.39
C VAL A 37 0.36 7.82 7.32
N PRO A 38 0.37 8.36 8.55
CA PRO A 38 1.21 7.81 9.61
C PRO A 38 0.68 6.44 10.07
N GLU A 39 1.60 5.50 10.22
CA GLU A 39 1.33 4.11 10.59
C GLU A 39 2.23 3.68 11.75
N LEU A 40 1.65 3.00 12.73
CA LEU A 40 2.36 2.24 13.76
C LEU A 40 2.27 0.76 13.41
N MET A 41 3.41 0.11 13.26
CA MET A 41 3.51 -1.30 12.88
C MET A 41 4.08 -2.12 14.03
N ILE A 42 3.52 -3.28 14.29
CA ILE A 42 3.95 -4.19 15.36
C ILE A 42 4.15 -5.58 14.80
N GLY A 43 5.38 -6.07 14.87
CA GLY A 43 5.71 -7.47 14.58
C GLY A 43 5.38 -8.36 15.77
N ILE A 44 4.19 -8.97 15.77
CA ILE A 44 3.69 -9.79 16.88
C ILE A 44 4.47 -11.12 16.95
N SER A 45 4.66 -11.76 15.81
CA SER A 45 5.37 -13.03 15.69
C SER A 45 6.11 -13.13 14.36
N LYS A 46 6.87 -14.22 14.17
CA LYS A 46 7.49 -14.51 12.85
C LYS A 46 6.47 -14.61 11.72
N LYS A 47 5.18 -14.88 12.04
CA LYS A 47 4.11 -15.12 11.07
C LYS A 47 3.04 -14.03 11.03
N SER A 48 2.98 -13.12 12.01
CA SER A 48 1.90 -12.14 12.13
C SER A 48 2.39 -10.75 12.46
N MET A 49 1.75 -9.75 11.89
CA MET A 49 1.98 -8.33 12.13
C MET A 49 0.68 -7.55 12.09
N LEU A 50 0.65 -6.44 12.81
CA LEU A 50 -0.48 -5.53 12.92
C LEU A 50 -0.02 -4.10 12.61
N HIS A 51 -0.83 -3.33 11.88
CA HIS A 51 -0.63 -1.89 11.71
C HIS A 51 -1.85 -1.14 12.20
N GLY A 52 -1.62 -0.01 12.85
CA GLY A 52 -2.60 1.04 13.07
C GLY A 52 -2.28 2.22 12.16
N GLU A 53 -3.24 2.67 11.39
CA GLU A 53 -3.11 3.70 10.36
C GLU A 53 -4.00 4.89 10.70
N VAL A 54 -3.54 6.12 10.45
CA VAL A 54 -4.34 7.35 10.57
C VAL A 54 -4.35 8.06 9.22
N PHE A 55 -5.51 8.52 8.78
CA PHE A 55 -5.67 9.18 7.48
C PHE A 55 -5.75 10.69 7.65
N LEU A 56 -4.81 11.40 7.00
CA LEU A 56 -4.74 12.85 6.97
C LEU A 56 -4.83 13.34 5.53
N SER A 57 -5.64 14.35 5.26
CA SER A 57 -5.71 14.95 3.92
C SER A 57 -5.85 16.47 3.95
N ASN A 58 -5.56 17.12 2.82
CA ASN A 58 -5.74 18.56 2.64
C ASN A 58 -6.97 18.94 1.81
N ARG A 59 -7.97 18.06 1.69
CA ARG A 59 -9.12 18.27 0.80
C ARG A 59 -9.84 19.60 1.02
N ASN A 60 -9.92 20.04 2.26
CA ASN A 60 -10.61 21.28 2.66
C ASN A 60 -9.63 22.43 2.94
N THR A 61 -8.54 22.54 2.17
CA THR A 61 -7.51 23.58 2.28
C THR A 61 -6.66 23.52 3.57
N LYS A 62 -7.06 22.74 4.56
CA LYS A 62 -6.31 22.49 5.81
C LYS A 62 -6.07 20.99 5.97
N LEU A 63 -4.96 20.62 6.56
CA LEU A 63 -4.68 19.24 6.92
C LEU A 63 -5.65 18.80 8.03
N VAL A 64 -6.49 17.83 7.74
CA VAL A 64 -7.49 17.29 8.67
C VAL A 64 -7.36 15.78 8.78
N SER A 65 -7.72 15.25 9.95
CA SER A 65 -7.86 13.80 10.12
C SER A 65 -9.20 13.35 9.56
N GLU A 66 -9.17 12.39 8.65
CA GLU A 66 -10.36 11.83 8.02
C GLU A 66 -10.79 10.49 8.62
N GLY A 67 -9.87 9.78 9.29
CA GLY A 67 -10.17 8.48 9.85
C GLY A 67 -8.93 7.65 10.13
N GLY A 68 -9.06 6.34 10.06
CA GLY A 68 -7.95 5.42 10.26
C GLY A 68 -8.30 3.98 9.89
N ALA A 69 -7.31 3.10 9.96
CA ALA A 69 -7.51 1.69 9.70
C ALA A 69 -6.68 0.79 10.62
N LEU A 70 -7.11 -0.46 10.70
CA LEU A 70 -6.35 -1.56 11.26
C LEU A 70 -6.05 -2.53 10.12
N TYR A 71 -4.78 -2.89 9.98
CA TYR A 71 -4.31 -3.86 9.01
C TYR A 71 -3.63 -5.01 9.73
N TYR A 72 -4.09 -6.24 9.48
CA TYR A 72 -3.50 -7.46 10.01
C TYR A 72 -3.04 -8.35 8.89
N LYS A 73 -1.80 -8.89 8.98
CA LYS A 73 -1.24 -9.83 8.01
C LYS A 73 -0.70 -11.07 8.69
N TYR A 74 -1.04 -12.23 8.12
CA TYR A 74 -0.60 -13.54 8.57
C TYR A 74 0.09 -14.30 7.43
N ARG A 75 1.38 -14.61 7.61
CA ARG A 75 2.16 -15.44 6.68
C ARG A 75 1.92 -16.90 7.02
N PHE A 76 1.13 -17.59 6.21
CA PHE A 76 0.78 -18.99 6.44
C PHE A 76 1.74 -19.99 5.78
N PHE A 77 2.50 -19.56 4.74
CA PHE A 77 3.46 -20.42 4.05
C PHE A 77 4.79 -19.72 3.84
N SER A 78 5.89 -20.47 3.98
CA SER A 78 7.25 -20.02 3.68
C SER A 78 8.10 -21.22 3.26
N LEU A 79 8.71 -21.13 2.10
CA LEU A 79 9.74 -22.03 1.60
C LEU A 79 11.01 -21.20 1.42
N ASP A 80 12.03 -21.52 2.20
CA ASP A 80 13.29 -20.78 2.22
C ASP A 80 14.43 -21.74 1.81
N GLU A 81 15.04 -21.48 0.65
CA GLU A 81 16.21 -22.18 0.11
C GLU A 81 17.36 -21.22 -0.07
N VAL A 82 18.52 -21.74 -0.42
CA VAL A 82 19.70 -20.90 -0.71
C VAL A 82 19.42 -20.00 -1.91
N ASN A 83 19.39 -18.69 -1.69
CA ASN A 83 19.11 -17.66 -2.70
C ASN A 83 17.70 -17.70 -3.34
N MET A 84 16.76 -18.45 -2.77
CA MET A 84 15.39 -18.51 -3.23
C MET A 84 14.43 -18.57 -2.04
N HIS A 85 13.47 -17.65 -1.98
CA HIS A 85 12.47 -17.62 -0.92
C HIS A 85 11.10 -17.43 -1.53
N PHE A 86 10.16 -18.33 -1.22
CA PHE A 86 8.77 -18.20 -1.62
C PHE A 86 7.88 -18.08 -0.38
N ARG A 87 7.00 -17.11 -0.36
CA ARG A 87 6.16 -16.82 0.80
C ARG A 87 4.73 -16.48 0.38
N LEU A 88 3.76 -16.97 1.16
CA LEU A 88 2.35 -16.62 1.01
C LEU A 88 1.83 -16.06 2.33
N ALA A 89 1.06 -14.99 2.22
CA ALA A 89 0.39 -14.36 3.35
C ALA A 89 -1.07 -14.03 2.98
N ALA A 90 -1.93 -14.06 3.99
CA ALA A 90 -3.26 -13.48 3.92
C ALA A 90 -3.29 -12.20 4.75
N TYR A 91 -4.16 -11.26 4.40
CA TYR A 91 -4.32 -10.03 5.15
C TYR A 91 -5.76 -9.56 5.16
N THR A 92 -6.07 -8.74 6.13
CA THR A 92 -7.31 -7.98 6.19
C THR A 92 -7.02 -6.56 6.64
N ARG A 93 -7.76 -5.59 6.08
CA ARG A 93 -7.79 -4.20 6.49
C ARG A 93 -9.23 -3.83 6.82
N LEU A 94 -9.41 -3.19 7.98
CA LEU A 94 -10.64 -2.57 8.40
C LEU A 94 -10.43 -1.06 8.40
N SER A 95 -11.13 -0.35 7.54
CA SER A 95 -10.96 1.09 7.34
C SER A 95 -12.22 1.84 7.78
N TYR A 96 -12.04 2.96 8.46
CA TYR A 96 -13.07 3.92 8.80
C TYR A 96 -12.65 5.32 8.33
N ASN A 97 -13.54 6.00 7.63
CA ASN A 97 -13.32 7.33 7.09
C ASN A 97 -14.55 8.22 7.30
N ASN A 98 -14.35 9.52 7.51
CA ASN A 98 -15.41 10.50 7.71
C ASN A 98 -15.57 11.46 6.53
N SER A 99 -14.75 11.35 5.48
CA SER A 99 -14.79 12.25 4.33
C SER A 99 -15.93 11.89 3.38
N ASP A 100 -16.29 12.86 2.54
CA ASP A 100 -17.24 12.64 1.46
C ASP A 100 -16.70 11.62 0.45
N VAL A 101 -17.58 10.82 -0.11
CA VAL A 101 -17.24 9.85 -1.15
C VAL A 101 -17.32 10.53 -2.51
N HIS A 102 -16.18 10.69 -3.19
CA HIS A 102 -16.08 11.50 -4.42
C HIS A 102 -15.82 10.67 -5.69
N GLN A 103 -15.66 9.36 -5.58
CA GLN A 103 -15.29 8.50 -6.71
C GLN A 103 -15.87 7.09 -6.58
N PRO A 104 -16.18 6.42 -7.71
CA PRO A 104 -16.64 5.04 -7.71
C PRO A 104 -15.49 4.02 -7.43
N ALA A 105 -14.24 4.39 -7.64
CA ALA A 105 -13.10 3.55 -7.25
C ALA A 105 -13.02 3.45 -5.73
N ILE A 106 -12.87 2.23 -5.21
CA ILE A 106 -12.77 1.95 -3.78
C ILE A 106 -11.33 2.10 -3.34
N ASP A 107 -11.09 2.97 -2.38
CA ASP A 107 -9.77 3.17 -1.79
C ASP A 107 -9.87 3.13 -0.26
N LEU A 108 -9.53 1.97 0.29
CA LEU A 108 -9.56 1.71 1.73
C LEU A 108 -8.26 2.16 2.44
N PHE A 109 -7.34 2.73 1.69
CA PHE A 109 -6.13 3.37 2.23
C PHE A 109 -6.28 4.88 2.31
N GLY A 110 -7.45 5.35 2.79
CA GLY A 110 -7.65 6.74 3.17
C GLY A 110 -8.85 7.46 2.58
N HIS A 111 -9.71 6.81 1.81
CA HIS A 111 -10.88 7.48 1.21
C HIS A 111 -12.22 6.83 1.57
N ASN A 112 -12.25 5.53 1.75
CA ASN A 112 -13.48 4.80 2.03
C ASN A 112 -13.43 4.09 3.38
N SER A 113 -14.57 4.00 4.05
CA SER A 113 -14.81 3.01 5.08
C SER A 113 -15.09 1.65 4.43
N GLY A 114 -14.67 0.57 5.09
CA GLY A 114 -14.97 -0.77 4.59
C GLY A 114 -13.94 -1.81 4.98
N VAL A 115 -13.93 -2.90 4.22
CA VAL A 115 -13.10 -4.07 4.49
C VAL A 115 -12.36 -4.48 3.22
N GLU A 116 -11.09 -4.76 3.35
CA GLU A 116 -10.26 -5.39 2.33
C GLU A 116 -9.71 -6.70 2.88
N THR A 117 -9.84 -7.78 2.12
CA THR A 117 -9.27 -9.08 2.47
C THR A 117 -8.59 -9.67 1.25
N GLY A 118 -7.36 -10.10 1.41
CA GLY A 118 -6.59 -10.57 0.27
C GLY A 118 -5.47 -11.53 0.61
N VAL A 119 -4.82 -11.99 -0.45
CA VAL A 119 -3.65 -12.85 -0.40
C VAL A 119 -2.48 -12.21 -1.12
N ILE A 120 -1.28 -12.48 -0.64
CA ILE A 120 -0.03 -11.97 -1.19
C ILE A 120 0.90 -13.17 -1.43
N ALA A 121 1.46 -13.23 -2.63
CA ALA A 121 2.55 -14.14 -2.96
C ALA A 121 3.83 -13.33 -3.21
N THR A 122 4.95 -13.75 -2.65
CA THR A 122 6.25 -13.13 -2.90
C THR A 122 7.30 -14.19 -3.17
N GLN A 123 7.96 -14.07 -4.30
CA GLN A 123 9.11 -14.89 -4.70
C GLN A 123 10.35 -14.00 -4.75
N LEU A 124 11.37 -14.37 -3.97
CA LEU A 124 12.71 -13.78 -4.06
C LEU A 124 13.63 -14.79 -4.72
N ILE A 125 14.32 -14.39 -5.78
CA ILE A 125 15.33 -15.19 -6.47
C ILE A 125 16.60 -14.34 -6.57
N LYS A 126 17.63 -14.70 -5.81
CA LYS A 126 18.88 -13.94 -5.72
C LYS A 126 18.62 -12.47 -5.34
N LYS A 127 18.73 -11.56 -6.31
CA LYS A 127 18.56 -10.12 -6.15
C LYS A 127 17.25 -9.58 -6.75
N VAL A 128 16.38 -10.47 -7.24
CA VAL A 128 15.09 -10.09 -7.85
C VAL A 128 13.94 -10.57 -6.98
N ALA A 129 13.06 -9.66 -6.62
CA ALA A 129 11.83 -9.94 -5.90
C ALA A 129 10.63 -9.74 -6.82
N LEU A 130 9.73 -10.73 -6.85
CA LEU A 130 8.44 -10.68 -7.51
C LEU A 130 7.37 -10.75 -6.43
N SER A 131 6.41 -9.85 -6.44
CA SER A 131 5.27 -9.91 -5.53
C SER A 131 3.98 -9.68 -6.30
N ALA A 132 2.96 -10.46 -5.95
CA ALA A 132 1.61 -10.29 -6.47
C ALA A 132 0.61 -10.31 -5.32
N SER A 133 -0.45 -9.54 -5.43
CA SER A 133 -1.58 -9.58 -4.49
C SER A 133 -2.90 -9.61 -5.22
N LEU A 134 -3.89 -10.25 -4.59
CA LEU A 134 -5.28 -10.26 -5.02
C LEU A 134 -6.15 -10.04 -3.79
N ALA A 135 -7.07 -9.08 -3.86
CA ALA A 135 -7.92 -8.71 -2.75
C ALA A 135 -9.37 -8.49 -3.17
N HIS A 136 -10.29 -8.88 -2.32
CA HIS A 136 -11.66 -8.42 -2.35
C HIS A 136 -11.79 -7.17 -1.47
N MET A 137 -12.44 -6.15 -2.00
CA MET A 137 -12.67 -4.85 -1.36
C MET A 137 -14.18 -4.61 -1.27
N TYR A 138 -14.63 -4.25 -0.08
CA TYR A 138 -16.01 -3.85 0.17
C TYR A 138 -16.05 -2.44 0.76
N ALA A 139 -16.75 -1.51 0.09
CA ALA A 139 -16.96 -0.15 0.56
C ALA A 139 -18.23 -0.05 1.40
N ALA A 140 -18.09 0.35 2.66
CA ALA A 140 -19.18 0.79 3.51
C ALA A 140 -19.49 2.27 3.31
N ASP A 141 -20.55 2.76 3.95
CA ASP A 141 -20.78 4.19 4.04
C ASP A 141 -19.73 4.82 4.97
N ASN A 142 -19.27 6.01 4.62
CA ASN A 142 -18.38 6.77 5.46
C ASN A 142 -19.14 7.37 6.65
N GLY A 143 -18.41 7.75 7.68
CA GLY A 143 -18.98 8.42 8.85
C GLY A 143 -19.68 9.73 8.50
N LYS A 144 -20.36 10.32 9.47
CA LYS A 144 -21.12 11.60 9.34
C LYS A 144 -22.24 11.54 8.29
N GLY A 145 -22.74 10.35 7.97
CA GLY A 145 -23.83 10.20 6.99
C GLY A 145 -23.40 10.23 5.52
N ASN A 146 -22.10 10.23 5.22
CA ASN A 146 -21.56 10.22 3.86
C ASN A 146 -21.75 8.83 3.23
N LYS A 147 -22.77 8.72 2.38
CA LYS A 147 -23.12 7.44 1.74
C LYS A 147 -22.24 7.17 0.52
N PHE A 148 -21.97 5.89 0.28
CA PHE A 148 -21.38 5.44 -0.97
C PHE A 148 -22.47 5.45 -2.06
N ILE A 149 -22.52 6.54 -2.85
CA ILE A 149 -23.61 6.86 -3.77
C ILE A 149 -23.42 6.35 -5.20
N TYR A 150 -22.29 5.72 -5.49
CA TYR A 150 -21.96 5.29 -6.85
C TYR A 150 -22.61 3.96 -7.19
N ALA A 151 -23.55 4.04 -8.13
CA ALA A 151 -24.30 2.97 -8.78
C ALA A 151 -24.88 1.87 -7.86
N ASN A 152 -26.13 1.61 -7.97
CA ASN A 152 -26.91 0.62 -7.24
C ASN A 152 -26.09 -0.64 -6.97
N ASN A 153 -25.57 -0.77 -5.74
CA ASN A 153 -24.79 -1.89 -5.19
C ASN A 153 -23.31 -2.02 -5.57
N ASN A 154 -22.71 -1.04 -6.22
CA ASN A 154 -21.32 -1.14 -6.67
C ASN A 154 -20.27 -1.01 -5.53
N ARG A 155 -20.52 -1.69 -4.42
CA ARG A 155 -19.70 -1.64 -3.20
C ARG A 155 -18.58 -2.67 -3.18
N ASN A 156 -18.51 -3.53 -4.21
CA ASN A 156 -17.54 -4.61 -4.28
C ASN A 156 -16.57 -4.39 -5.43
N ALA A 157 -15.30 -4.60 -5.17
CA ALA A 157 -14.26 -4.58 -6.18
C ALA A 157 -13.20 -5.65 -5.92
N VAL A 158 -12.48 -6.01 -6.97
CA VAL A 158 -11.27 -6.82 -6.89
C VAL A 158 -10.08 -5.91 -7.13
N GLY A 159 -9.21 -5.81 -6.13
CA GLY A 159 -7.91 -5.15 -6.22
C GLY A 159 -6.84 -6.16 -6.56
N TYR A 160 -5.91 -5.80 -7.43
CA TYR A 160 -4.77 -6.64 -7.77
C TYR A 160 -3.52 -5.82 -7.97
N THR A 161 -2.38 -6.39 -7.56
CA THR A 161 -1.08 -5.74 -7.75
C THR A 161 -0.05 -6.75 -8.24
N LEU A 162 0.91 -6.25 -9.00
CA LEU A 162 2.10 -7.00 -9.40
C LEU A 162 3.31 -6.08 -9.24
N SER A 163 4.37 -6.58 -8.61
CA SER A 163 5.60 -5.82 -8.38
C SER A 163 6.82 -6.64 -8.76
N VAL A 164 7.74 -5.99 -9.45
CA VAL A 164 9.08 -6.51 -9.76
C VAL A 164 10.09 -5.56 -9.16
N GLY A 165 10.96 -6.07 -8.29
CA GLY A 165 12.03 -5.31 -7.66
C GLY A 165 13.39 -5.95 -7.88
N LYS A 166 14.42 -5.15 -8.11
CA LYS A 166 15.81 -5.62 -8.25
C LYS A 166 16.74 -4.81 -7.36
N LEU A 167 17.52 -5.54 -6.56
CA LEU A 167 18.61 -4.95 -5.79
C LEU A 167 19.76 -4.54 -6.71
N MET A 168 19.99 -3.22 -6.79
CA MET A 168 21.03 -2.62 -7.61
C MET A 168 22.33 -2.40 -6.83
N LEU A 169 22.20 -1.96 -5.58
CA LEU A 169 23.31 -1.73 -4.66
C LEU A 169 23.02 -2.40 -3.30
N PRO A 170 24.04 -2.93 -2.61
CA PRO A 170 25.44 -3.08 -3.05
C PRO A 170 25.61 -4.23 -4.06
N LYS A 171 26.65 -4.16 -4.88
CA LYS A 171 27.04 -5.28 -5.74
C LYS A 171 27.52 -6.47 -4.90
N THR A 172 28.29 -6.18 -3.85
CA THR A 172 28.82 -7.14 -2.89
C THR A 172 28.55 -6.65 -1.47
N TYR A 173 28.06 -7.52 -0.60
CA TYR A 173 27.84 -7.19 0.82
C TYR A 173 29.17 -7.30 1.58
N ILE A 174 29.55 -6.22 2.27
CA ILE A 174 30.73 -6.15 3.14
C ILE A 174 30.30 -5.86 4.59
N SER A 175 29.19 -5.11 4.76
CA SER A 175 28.70 -4.66 6.06
C SER A 175 27.19 -4.49 6.06
N TYR A 176 26.56 -4.66 7.21
CA TYR A 176 25.12 -4.37 7.41
C TYR A 176 24.78 -2.87 7.33
N ASN A 177 25.80 -1.99 7.41
CA ASN A 177 25.62 -0.53 7.34
C ASN A 177 25.58 -0.01 5.90
N GLN A 178 25.81 -0.87 4.91
CA GLN A 178 25.74 -0.46 3.51
C GLN A 178 24.33 -0.04 3.12
N ILE A 179 24.27 0.95 2.22
CA ILE A 179 22.99 1.37 1.63
C ILE A 179 22.54 0.32 0.61
N ASN A 180 21.33 -0.17 0.77
CA ASN A 180 20.69 -1.00 -0.24
C ASN A 180 19.80 -0.12 -1.11
N MET A 181 19.98 -0.20 -2.42
CA MET A 181 19.12 0.48 -3.40
C MET A 181 18.42 -0.55 -4.27
N ASN A 182 17.11 -0.53 -4.25
CA ASN A 182 16.25 -1.32 -5.12
C ASN A 182 15.59 -0.43 -6.16
N LEU A 183 15.54 -0.88 -7.41
CA LEU A 183 14.63 -0.35 -8.42
C LEU A 183 13.41 -1.27 -8.48
N MET A 184 12.24 -0.66 -8.53
CA MET A 184 10.97 -1.39 -8.53
C MET A 184 10.05 -0.85 -9.60
N LEU A 185 9.27 -1.76 -10.19
CA LEU A 185 8.17 -1.45 -11.08
C LEU A 185 6.94 -2.16 -10.57
N GLU A 186 5.87 -1.41 -10.35
CA GLU A 186 4.62 -1.94 -9.82
C GLU A 186 3.47 -1.66 -10.77
N MET A 187 2.58 -2.63 -10.92
CA MET A 187 1.29 -2.50 -11.58
C MET A 187 0.21 -2.59 -10.52
N LEU A 188 -0.75 -1.67 -10.56
CA LEU A 188 -1.83 -1.55 -9.60
C LEU A 188 -3.13 -1.49 -10.35
N GLY A 189 -4.06 -2.37 -10.05
CA GLY A 189 -5.34 -2.42 -10.72
C GLY A 189 -6.50 -2.65 -9.77
N GLN A 190 -7.66 -2.20 -10.20
CA GLN A 190 -8.92 -2.49 -9.56
C GLN A 190 -9.98 -2.69 -10.64
N THR A 191 -10.81 -3.69 -10.44
CA THR A 191 -12.00 -3.93 -11.27
C THR A 191 -13.21 -3.95 -10.36
N ASN A 192 -14.17 -3.11 -10.69
CA ASN A 192 -15.44 -3.12 -10.00
C ASN A 192 -16.21 -4.38 -10.40
N TRP A 193 -16.75 -5.09 -9.40
CA TRP A 193 -17.35 -6.41 -9.59
C TRP A 193 -18.60 -6.38 -10.48
N GLU A 194 -19.44 -5.36 -10.32
CA GLU A 194 -20.76 -5.32 -10.99
C GLU A 194 -20.69 -4.66 -12.37
N THR A 195 -19.92 -3.57 -12.50
CA THR A 195 -19.86 -2.83 -13.79
C THR A 195 -18.76 -3.32 -14.71
N GLY A 196 -17.80 -4.10 -14.21
CA GLY A 196 -16.59 -4.45 -14.96
C GLY A 196 -15.66 -3.27 -15.25
N SER A 197 -16.01 -2.06 -14.80
CA SER A 197 -15.15 -0.89 -14.95
C SER A 197 -13.85 -1.08 -14.20
N SER A 198 -12.73 -0.76 -14.82
CA SER A 198 -11.41 -1.01 -14.27
C SER A 198 -10.44 0.13 -14.50
N PHE A 199 -9.42 0.20 -13.69
CA PHE A 199 -8.20 0.95 -13.96
C PHE A 199 -6.97 0.05 -13.82
N LEU A 200 -5.90 0.42 -14.49
CA LEU A 200 -4.58 -0.16 -14.33
C LEU A 200 -3.55 0.97 -14.35
N ASP A 201 -2.75 1.04 -13.30
CA ASP A 201 -1.68 2.04 -13.17
C ASP A 201 -0.32 1.38 -13.18
N LEU A 202 0.69 2.13 -13.59
CA LEU A 202 2.09 1.79 -13.49
C LEU A 202 2.78 2.73 -12.51
N ALA A 203 3.66 2.18 -11.67
CA ALA A 203 4.38 2.94 -10.66
C ALA A 203 5.86 2.51 -10.59
N PRO A 204 6.75 3.12 -11.40
CA PRO A 204 8.19 3.02 -11.18
C PRO A 204 8.59 3.68 -9.87
N SER A 205 9.54 3.05 -9.16
CA SER A 205 9.98 3.51 -7.86
C SER A 205 11.40 3.11 -7.51
N VAL A 206 11.98 3.87 -6.58
CA VAL A 206 13.28 3.62 -5.97
C VAL A 206 13.08 3.43 -4.48
N GLN A 207 13.71 2.41 -3.93
CA GLN A 207 13.76 2.13 -2.51
C GLN A 207 15.20 2.18 -2.00
N LEU A 208 15.43 2.94 -0.96
CA LEU A 208 16.69 2.99 -0.23
C LEU A 208 16.48 2.38 1.16
N ILE A 209 17.37 1.45 1.54
CA ILE A 209 17.42 0.89 2.89
C ILE A 209 18.73 1.32 3.52
N LEU A 210 18.64 2.03 4.63
CA LEU A 210 19.75 2.64 5.33
C LEU A 210 19.93 1.93 6.69
N PHE A 211 21.15 1.53 7.02
CA PHE A 211 21.50 0.92 8.29
C PHE A 211 20.63 -0.29 8.68
N SER A 212 20.03 -0.97 7.70
CA SER A 212 19.06 -2.07 7.89
C SER A 212 17.84 -1.74 8.77
N LYS A 213 17.61 -0.47 9.11
CA LYS A 213 16.54 0.00 10.01
C LYS A 213 15.61 1.03 9.39
N MET A 214 16.13 1.85 8.50
CA MET A 214 15.38 2.94 7.87
C MET A 214 15.17 2.64 6.39
N ARG A 215 13.98 2.89 5.90
CA ARG A 215 13.61 2.73 4.50
C ARG A 215 13.01 4.02 3.96
N VAL A 216 13.45 4.42 2.78
CA VAL A 216 12.92 5.56 2.03
C VAL A 216 12.50 5.06 0.66
N ASP A 217 11.23 5.17 0.35
CA ASP A 217 10.68 4.80 -0.95
C ASP A 217 10.18 6.06 -1.67
N MET A 218 10.54 6.21 -2.92
CA MET A 218 10.07 7.29 -3.80
C MET A 218 9.55 6.71 -5.10
N GLY A 219 8.37 7.13 -5.53
CA GLY A 219 7.77 6.62 -6.76
C GLY A 219 6.82 7.60 -7.40
N TYR A 220 6.54 7.34 -8.65
CA TYR A 220 5.56 8.08 -9.43
C TYR A 220 4.56 7.09 -10.02
N ARG A 221 3.27 7.37 -9.85
CA ARG A 221 2.16 6.56 -10.35
C ARG A 221 1.48 7.29 -11.49
N PHE A 222 1.12 6.56 -12.55
CA PHE A 222 0.35 7.07 -13.68
C PHE A 222 -0.53 5.99 -14.31
N PRO A 223 -1.70 6.35 -14.89
CA PRO A 223 -2.63 5.40 -15.46
C PRO A 223 -2.15 4.87 -16.80
N LEU A 224 -2.35 3.56 -17.02
CA LEU A 224 -2.29 2.88 -18.31
C LEU A 224 -3.70 2.65 -18.88
N ILE A 225 -4.65 2.29 -18.00
CA ILE A 225 -6.07 2.09 -18.30
C ILE A 225 -6.85 2.87 -17.26
N ASP A 226 -7.85 3.64 -17.66
CA ASP A 226 -8.63 4.50 -16.77
C ASP A 226 -10.12 4.51 -17.16
N HIS A 227 -10.77 3.33 -17.10
CA HIS A 227 -12.21 3.20 -17.33
C HIS A 227 -13.03 3.34 -16.04
N LEU A 228 -12.41 3.24 -14.86
CA LEU A 228 -13.02 3.46 -13.57
C LEU A 228 -12.65 4.87 -13.06
N LYS A 229 -13.64 5.76 -12.99
CA LYS A 229 -13.43 7.17 -12.62
C LYS A 229 -12.78 7.31 -11.24
N ARG A 230 -11.76 8.18 -11.16
CA ARG A 230 -11.04 8.55 -9.95
C ARG A 230 -10.87 10.06 -9.86
N THR A 231 -10.77 10.59 -8.66
CA THR A 231 -10.54 12.03 -8.43
C THR A 231 -9.10 12.43 -8.77
N ALA A 232 -8.15 11.49 -8.61
CA ALA A 232 -6.74 11.67 -8.92
C ALA A 232 -6.15 10.33 -9.39
N ASP A 233 -5.48 10.34 -10.53
CA ASP A 233 -5.00 9.15 -11.22
C ASP A 233 -3.47 9.03 -11.27
N ARG A 234 -2.76 10.15 -11.08
CA ARG A 234 -1.30 10.22 -11.15
C ARG A 234 -0.71 11.07 -10.05
N GLY A 235 0.52 10.78 -9.65
CA GLY A 235 1.20 11.57 -8.63
C GLY A 235 2.43 10.90 -8.06
N PHE A 236 3.03 11.62 -7.13
CA PHE A 236 4.22 11.18 -6.40
C PHE A 236 3.84 10.53 -5.09
N LEU A 237 4.65 9.55 -4.70
CA LEU A 237 4.61 8.94 -3.39
C LEU A 237 5.99 8.99 -2.75
N LEU A 238 6.02 9.41 -1.49
CA LEU A 238 7.19 9.34 -0.61
C LEU A 238 6.79 8.55 0.64
N ARG A 239 7.51 7.47 0.94
CA ARG A 239 7.33 6.67 2.13
C ARG A 239 8.61 6.65 2.94
N LEU A 240 8.49 6.93 4.21
CA LEU A 240 9.56 6.83 5.19
C LEU A 240 9.18 5.75 6.21
N GLU A 241 10.11 4.88 6.55
CA GLU A 241 9.89 3.84 7.55
C GLU A 241 11.13 3.69 8.43
N TYR A 242 10.89 3.52 9.73
CA TYR A 242 11.93 3.25 10.71
C TYR A 242 11.52 2.11 11.62
N ASN A 243 12.43 1.14 11.82
CA ASN A 243 12.17 -0.08 12.58
C ASN A 243 13.07 -0.17 13.81
N ILE A 244 12.45 -0.43 14.96
CA ILE A 244 13.10 -0.69 16.25
C ILE A 244 12.96 -2.17 16.54
N PHE A 245 14.06 -2.92 16.45
CA PHE A 245 14.09 -4.35 16.72
C PHE A 245 14.21 -4.64 18.21
N ASN A 246 13.62 -5.74 18.67
CA ASN A 246 13.61 -6.16 20.09
C ASN A 246 13.08 -5.05 21.01
N ALA A 247 11.96 -4.45 20.63
CA ALA A 247 11.37 -3.34 21.34
C ALA A 247 10.62 -3.75 22.62
N PHE A 248 10.28 -5.03 22.77
CA PHE A 248 9.60 -5.60 23.95
C PHE A 248 9.88 -7.10 24.12
#